data_98b3435c81c63713dc4aea695f5c5d56
#
_entry.id   98b3435c81c63713dc4aea695f5c5d56
#
_cell.length_a   1.000
_cell.length_b   1.000
_cell.length_c   1.000
_cell.angle_alpha   90.00
_cell.angle_beta   90.00
_cell.angle_gamma   90.00
#
_symmetry.space_group_name_H-M   'P 1'
#
loop_
_entity.id
_entity.type
_entity.pdbx_description
1 polymer ?
#
loop_
_entity_poly.entity_id
_entity_poly.type
_entity_poly.pdbx_seq_one_letter_code
_entity_poly.pdbx_strand_id
1 'polypeptide(L)'
;MKTKNIFNKSVTSLSILLILFFANTRLYSQIIYTDIPDATPNATYSLDLNNDTVVDFILQYGGGASTIGVMCYPQNNNAYSGNFINGTYLPWALSTSNSICASLATWYDYNNPGTLALGTSIGHWVGATDKYLALKLIVGTNTYYGWARIDILSNSASFTIKDYAYESTPNACIQSGQNNLEISEYSKNKLYSIFPNPFKFSTTIQTKSNLKNASLNIYNSNGQIVRQENNLSGHTIFLSRDALSSGLYFIKLTEENKLIAIEKILITD
;
A
#
# COMPACT_ATOMS: atom_id res chain seq x y z
N MET A 1 -87.04 12.67 6.39
CA MET A 1 -86.19 12.05 5.34
C MET A 1 -84.81 12.67 5.44
N LYS A 2 -83.83 11.96 6.06
CA LYS A 2 -82.49 12.51 6.29
C LYS A 2 -81.49 11.72 5.44
N THR A 3 -80.90 12.34 4.43
CA THR A 3 -79.85 11.76 3.63
C THR A 3 -78.50 11.89 4.37
N LYS A 4 -77.86 10.77 4.61
CA LYS A 4 -76.47 10.70 5.14
C LYS A 4 -75.47 10.86 4.03
N ASN A 5 -74.64 11.88 4.08
CA ASN A 5 -73.45 12.02 3.25
C ASN A 5 -72.36 11.16 3.84
N ILE A 6 -71.87 10.20 3.05
CA ILE A 6 -70.70 9.41 3.39
C ILE A 6 -69.48 10.11 2.78
N PHE A 7 -68.65 10.68 3.64
CA PHE A 7 -67.32 11.21 3.24
C PHE A 7 -66.36 10.03 3.06
N ASN A 8 -66.00 9.74 1.81
CA ASN A 8 -64.87 8.90 1.50
C ASN A 8 -63.55 9.65 1.79
N LYS A 9 -62.83 9.25 2.86
CA LYS A 9 -61.47 9.67 3.08
C LYS A 9 -60.56 8.77 2.23
N SER A 10 -60.04 9.35 1.15
CA SER A 10 -58.96 8.78 0.37
C SER A 10 -57.67 8.87 1.23
N VAL A 11 -57.19 7.76 1.70
CA VAL A 11 -55.88 7.64 2.34
C VAL A 11 -54.82 7.55 1.23
N THR A 12 -54.20 8.64 0.89
CA THR A 12 -53.02 8.63 0.01
C THR A 12 -51.84 8.06 0.82
N SER A 13 -51.49 6.81 0.56
CA SER A 13 -50.30 6.16 1.05
C SER A 13 -49.09 6.83 0.42
N LEU A 14 -48.38 7.67 1.15
CA LEU A 14 -47.10 8.25 0.76
C LEU A 14 -46.00 7.17 0.94
N SER A 15 -45.72 6.43 -0.13
CA SER A 15 -44.61 5.50 -0.17
C SER A 15 -43.31 6.30 -0.18
N ILE A 16 -42.66 6.41 0.99
CA ILE A 16 -41.30 6.94 1.10
C ILE A 16 -40.37 5.88 0.50
N LEU A 17 -39.97 6.07 -0.76
CA LEU A 17 -38.92 5.30 -1.40
C LEU A 17 -37.58 5.71 -0.76
N LEU A 18 -37.13 4.97 0.26
CA LEU A 18 -35.82 5.13 0.85
C LEU A 18 -34.78 4.66 -0.17
N ILE A 19 -34.26 5.57 -0.99
CA ILE A 19 -33.11 5.30 -1.87
C ILE A 19 -31.88 5.19 -0.96
N LEU A 20 -31.54 3.97 -0.59
CA LEU A 20 -30.24 3.66 -0.02
C LEU A 20 -29.16 3.89 -1.11
N PHE A 21 -28.60 5.09 -1.11
CA PHE A 21 -27.34 5.34 -1.80
C PHE A 21 -26.28 4.46 -1.13
N PHE A 22 -26.07 3.26 -1.65
CA PHE A 22 -24.81 2.56 -1.41
C PHE A 22 -23.71 3.40 -2.08
N ALA A 23 -23.16 4.33 -1.32
CA ALA A 23 -21.87 4.89 -1.65
C ALA A 23 -20.90 3.68 -1.65
N ASN A 24 -20.60 3.16 -2.83
CA ASN A 24 -19.47 2.25 -3.01
C ASN A 24 -18.21 3.08 -2.73
N THR A 25 -17.91 3.32 -1.46
CA THR A 25 -16.60 3.75 -1.04
C THR A 25 -15.68 2.59 -1.38
N ARG A 26 -15.00 2.70 -2.50
CA ARG A 26 -13.85 1.84 -2.76
C ARG A 26 -12.85 2.19 -1.67
N LEU A 27 -12.73 1.32 -0.68
CA LEU A 27 -11.63 1.37 0.27
C LEU A 27 -10.36 1.11 -0.56
N TYR A 28 -9.69 2.18 -0.91
CA TYR A 28 -8.34 2.07 -1.45
C TYR A 28 -7.44 1.68 -0.28
N SER A 29 -6.68 0.61 -0.43
CA SER A 29 -5.54 0.31 0.43
C SER A 29 -4.71 1.58 0.59
N GLN A 30 -4.54 2.03 1.82
CA GLN A 30 -3.79 3.25 2.10
C GLN A 30 -2.66 2.92 3.07
N ILE A 31 -1.45 2.96 2.55
CA ILE A 31 -0.26 2.78 3.37
C ILE A 31 0.07 4.10 4.03
N ILE A 32 0.18 4.07 5.34
CA ILE A 32 0.69 5.16 6.15
C ILE A 32 2.16 4.86 6.41
N TYR A 33 3.02 5.63 5.78
CA TYR A 33 4.47 5.53 5.90
C TYR A 33 5.02 6.65 6.78
N THR A 34 5.92 6.31 7.67
CA THR A 34 6.59 7.25 8.57
C THR A 34 8.10 7.11 8.39
N ASP A 35 8.69 8.12 7.80
CA ASP A 35 10.14 8.31 7.75
C ASP A 35 10.60 9.01 9.02
N ILE A 36 11.61 8.49 9.66
CA ILE A 36 12.20 9.09 10.86
C ILE A 36 13.71 9.26 10.62
N PRO A 37 14.35 10.27 11.24
CA PRO A 37 15.81 10.28 11.28
C PRO A 37 16.31 8.95 11.84
N ASP A 38 17.26 8.31 11.18
CA ASP A 38 17.82 7.02 11.60
C ASP A 38 18.16 7.06 13.09
N ALA A 39 17.38 6.34 13.89
CA ALA A 39 17.49 6.35 15.33
C ALA A 39 18.26 5.12 15.82
N THR A 40 19.41 5.37 16.46
CA THR A 40 20.21 4.36 17.17
C THR A 40 20.07 4.59 18.67
N PRO A 41 19.02 4.07 19.30
CA PRO A 41 18.75 4.34 20.71
C PRO A 41 19.78 3.63 21.62
N ASN A 42 20.10 4.27 22.75
CA ASN A 42 21.06 3.72 23.69
C ASN A 42 20.56 2.46 24.40
N ALA A 43 19.24 2.30 24.55
CA ALA A 43 18.66 1.14 25.24
C ALA A 43 17.31 0.71 24.64
N THR A 44 16.39 1.64 24.42
CA THR A 44 15.00 1.32 24.09
C THR A 44 14.47 2.28 23.03
N TYR A 45 13.69 1.76 22.08
CA TYR A 45 12.88 2.51 21.15
C TYR A 45 11.41 2.12 21.31
N SER A 46 10.56 3.11 21.58
CA SER A 46 9.12 2.94 21.68
C SER A 46 8.49 3.25 20.33
N LEU A 47 8.06 2.22 19.62
CA LEU A 47 7.43 2.34 18.32
C LEU A 47 5.91 2.49 18.49
N ASP A 48 5.39 3.61 18.02
CA ASP A 48 3.97 3.87 17.78
C ASP A 48 3.76 3.73 16.27
N LEU A 49 3.20 2.61 15.84
CA LEU A 49 3.16 2.24 14.44
C LEU A 49 2.13 3.04 13.63
N ASN A 50 1.05 3.44 14.28
CA ASN A 50 -0.07 4.18 13.68
C ASN A 50 -0.09 5.67 14.02
N ASN A 51 0.89 6.14 14.81
CA ASN A 51 1.03 7.52 15.28
C ASN A 51 -0.20 8.02 16.09
N ASP A 52 -0.79 7.15 16.94
CA ASP A 52 -1.92 7.49 17.79
C ASP A 52 -1.50 7.88 19.22
N THR A 53 -0.21 8.01 19.49
CA THR A 53 0.43 8.30 20.78
C THR A 53 0.46 7.14 21.77
N VAL A 54 0.00 5.96 21.37
CA VAL A 54 0.10 4.72 22.15
C VAL A 54 1.27 3.89 21.63
N VAL A 55 2.12 3.42 22.53
CA VAL A 55 3.26 2.57 22.14
C VAL A 55 2.73 1.19 21.78
N ASP A 56 3.03 0.74 20.56
CA ASP A 56 2.62 -0.55 20.01
C ASP A 56 3.66 -1.65 20.20
N PHE A 57 4.93 -1.28 20.09
CA PHE A 57 6.07 -2.20 20.21
C PHE A 57 7.22 -1.50 20.93
N ILE A 58 7.96 -2.27 21.72
CA ILE A 58 9.20 -1.80 22.33
C ILE A 58 10.34 -2.63 21.75
N LEU A 59 11.28 -1.97 21.09
CA LEU A 59 12.56 -2.54 20.71
C LEU A 59 13.57 -2.20 21.80
N GLN A 60 14.17 -3.21 22.39
CA GLN A 60 15.09 -3.02 23.51
C GLN A 60 16.43 -3.65 23.22
N TYR A 61 17.48 -2.86 23.36
CA TYR A 61 18.86 -3.33 23.44
C TYR A 61 19.25 -3.46 24.89
N GLY A 62 19.86 -4.54 25.25
CA GLY A 62 20.36 -4.78 26.60
C GLY A 62 20.82 -6.20 26.82
N GLY A 63 21.36 -6.44 28.00
CA GLY A 63 21.80 -7.77 28.40
C GLY A 63 22.65 -7.74 29.66
N GLY A 64 22.96 -8.90 30.21
CA GLY A 64 23.87 -9.07 31.31
C GLY A 64 25.35 -9.08 30.85
N ALA A 65 26.27 -9.21 31.80
CA ALA A 65 27.73 -9.17 31.57
C ALA A 65 28.25 -10.15 30.50
N SER A 66 27.46 -11.18 30.15
CA SER A 66 27.89 -12.24 29.24
C SER A 66 27.16 -12.31 27.91
N THR A 67 26.01 -11.60 27.74
CA THR A 67 25.18 -11.75 26.53
C THR A 67 24.39 -10.48 26.27
N ILE A 68 24.69 -9.83 25.17
CA ILE A 68 24.02 -8.62 24.68
C ILE A 68 23.08 -9.01 23.56
N GLY A 69 21.90 -8.40 23.52
CA GLY A 69 20.90 -8.70 22.51
C GLY A 69 19.91 -7.57 22.23
N VAL A 70 19.16 -7.75 21.16
CA VAL A 70 18.05 -6.90 20.76
C VAL A 70 16.76 -7.70 20.80
N MET A 71 15.78 -7.19 21.54
CA MET A 71 14.50 -7.82 21.78
C MET A 71 13.37 -6.98 21.23
N CYS A 72 12.27 -7.62 20.84
CA CYS A 72 11.00 -6.97 20.50
C CYS A 72 9.93 -7.40 21.51
N TYR A 73 9.26 -6.42 22.10
CA TYR A 73 8.15 -6.60 23.02
C TYR A 73 6.90 -5.97 22.43
N PRO A 74 5.98 -6.76 21.81
CA PRO A 74 4.68 -6.26 21.46
C PRO A 74 3.94 -5.73 22.70
N GLN A 75 3.20 -4.65 22.54
CA GLN A 75 2.36 -4.12 23.59
C GLN A 75 0.89 -4.48 23.30
N ASN A 76 0.07 -4.54 24.34
CA ASN A 76 -1.34 -4.89 24.24
C ASN A 76 -1.53 -6.28 23.55
N ASN A 77 -2.36 -6.35 22.51
CA ASN A 77 -2.60 -7.55 21.72
C ASN A 77 -1.84 -7.56 20.38
N ASN A 78 -0.89 -6.65 20.22
CA ASN A 78 -0.05 -6.58 19.02
C ASN A 78 0.85 -7.80 18.93
N ALA A 79 1.39 -8.07 17.73
CA ALA A 79 2.24 -9.23 17.52
C ALA A 79 3.28 -8.98 16.40
N TYR A 80 4.36 -9.73 16.44
CA TYR A 80 5.32 -9.85 15.34
C TYR A 80 5.25 -11.25 14.73
N SER A 81 5.74 -11.42 13.51
CA SER A 81 5.85 -12.75 12.88
C SER A 81 7.25 -13.33 13.05
N GLY A 82 7.29 -14.64 13.32
CA GLY A 82 8.55 -15.34 13.59
C GLY A 82 8.37 -16.85 13.68
N ASN A 83 9.35 -17.51 14.32
CA ASN A 83 9.30 -18.91 14.67
C ASN A 83 9.77 -19.13 16.11
N PHE A 84 9.51 -20.34 16.63
CA PHE A 84 9.97 -20.78 17.94
C PHE A 84 10.96 -21.91 17.78
N ILE A 85 12.20 -21.70 18.22
CA ILE A 85 13.29 -22.69 18.12
C ILE A 85 14.02 -22.75 19.46
N ASN A 86 14.22 -23.98 19.97
CA ASN A 86 14.99 -24.24 21.16
C ASN A 86 14.63 -23.37 22.39
N GLY A 87 13.31 -23.14 22.58
CA GLY A 87 12.83 -22.35 23.71
C GLY A 87 12.86 -20.83 23.49
N THR A 88 13.20 -20.36 22.30
CA THR A 88 13.33 -18.93 21.97
C THR A 88 12.42 -18.53 20.81
N TYR A 89 11.71 -17.43 20.96
CA TYR A 89 10.90 -16.81 19.91
C TYR A 89 11.79 -15.91 19.05
N LEU A 90 11.87 -16.20 17.77
CA LEU A 90 12.78 -15.54 16.82
C LEU A 90 11.98 -14.82 15.73
N PRO A 91 11.88 -13.49 15.78
CA PRO A 91 11.25 -12.70 14.72
C PRO A 91 11.98 -12.85 13.38
N TRP A 92 11.21 -13.00 12.28
CA TRP A 92 11.77 -13.06 10.93
C TRP A 92 12.40 -11.73 10.52
N ALA A 93 13.59 -11.78 9.92
CA ALA A 93 14.26 -10.68 9.25
C ALA A 93 13.89 -10.71 7.75
N LEU A 94 12.75 -10.11 7.39
CA LEU A 94 12.23 -10.17 6.03
C LEU A 94 13.07 -9.32 5.07
N SER A 95 13.18 -9.77 3.83
CA SER A 95 13.67 -8.96 2.71
C SER A 95 12.55 -8.07 2.19
N THR A 96 12.87 -7.09 1.33
CA THR A 96 11.86 -6.27 0.65
C THR A 96 10.87 -7.12 -0.15
N SER A 97 9.65 -6.63 -0.34
CA SER A 97 8.58 -7.24 -1.14
C SER A 97 8.03 -8.58 -0.61
N ASN A 98 8.31 -8.96 0.64
CA ASN A 98 7.61 -10.07 1.27
C ASN A 98 6.19 -9.64 1.68
N SER A 99 5.19 -10.48 1.39
CA SER A 99 3.80 -10.19 1.78
C SER A 99 3.60 -10.39 3.28
N ILE A 100 3.02 -9.39 3.94
CA ILE A 100 2.69 -9.39 5.37
C ILE A 100 1.17 -9.36 5.48
N CYS A 101 0.58 -10.50 5.87
CA CYS A 101 -0.86 -10.76 5.93
C CYS A 101 -1.19 -11.68 7.10
N ALA A 102 -2.47 -11.96 7.29
CA ALA A 102 -2.95 -13.00 8.21
C ALA A 102 -2.31 -14.38 7.94
N SER A 103 -2.01 -14.68 6.67
CA SER A 103 -1.41 -15.96 6.22
C SER A 103 0.10 -16.02 6.36
N LEU A 104 0.77 -14.92 6.73
CA LEU A 104 2.19 -14.97 7.07
C LEU A 104 2.35 -15.91 8.26
N ALA A 105 3.50 -16.53 8.39
CA ALA A 105 3.84 -17.51 9.42
C ALA A 105 3.28 -17.17 10.82
N THR A 106 3.61 -17.90 11.83
CA THR A 106 3.07 -17.74 13.19
C THR A 106 3.29 -16.32 13.73
N TRP A 107 2.25 -15.78 14.38
CA TRP A 107 2.27 -14.48 15.05
C TRP A 107 2.43 -14.67 16.56
N TYR A 108 3.33 -13.91 17.18
CA TYR A 108 3.65 -13.97 18.60
C TYR A 108 3.34 -12.64 19.27
N ASP A 109 2.56 -12.66 20.33
CA ASP A 109 2.07 -11.52 21.08
C ASP A 109 2.96 -11.11 22.26
N TYR A 110 2.46 -10.26 23.12
CA TYR A 110 3.17 -9.75 24.29
C TYR A 110 3.63 -10.81 25.30
N ASN A 111 2.98 -11.99 25.33
CA ASN A 111 3.39 -13.11 26.19
C ASN A 111 4.65 -13.82 25.68
N ASN A 112 5.04 -13.51 24.45
CA ASN A 112 6.10 -14.19 23.72
C ASN A 112 7.12 -13.18 23.16
N PRO A 113 7.91 -12.49 24.02
CA PRO A 113 8.90 -11.53 23.56
C PRO A 113 9.85 -12.12 22.53
N GLY A 114 10.11 -11.38 21.46
CA GLY A 114 10.94 -11.84 20.34
C GLY A 114 12.41 -11.48 20.52
N THR A 115 13.28 -12.46 20.39
CA THR A 115 14.72 -12.26 20.30
C THR A 115 15.10 -11.99 18.84
N LEU A 116 15.37 -10.75 18.48
CA LEU A 116 15.85 -10.42 17.13
C LEU A 116 17.26 -10.92 16.94
N ALA A 117 18.17 -10.55 17.85
CA ALA A 117 19.56 -10.97 17.86
C ALA A 117 20.08 -11.09 19.28
N LEU A 118 20.90 -12.11 19.54
CA LEU A 118 21.55 -12.31 20.83
C LEU A 118 22.98 -12.82 20.62
N GLY A 119 23.96 -12.03 21.07
CA GLY A 119 25.36 -12.28 20.80
C GLY A 119 25.68 -12.25 19.30
N THR A 120 26.45 -13.22 18.84
CA THR A 120 26.89 -13.29 17.43
C THR A 120 26.23 -14.42 16.63
N SER A 121 25.24 -15.13 17.19
CA SER A 121 24.74 -16.36 16.56
C SER A 121 23.26 -16.68 16.78
N ILE A 122 22.56 -16.04 17.69
CA ILE A 122 21.16 -16.34 17.98
C ILE A 122 20.25 -15.24 17.39
N GLY A 123 19.22 -15.65 16.68
CA GLY A 123 18.25 -14.76 16.02
C GLY A 123 18.53 -14.56 14.55
N HIS A 124 17.48 -14.18 13.82
CA HIS A 124 17.56 -13.97 12.36
C HIS A 124 18.16 -12.61 11.98
N TRP A 125 18.45 -11.78 12.99
CA TRP A 125 18.82 -10.38 12.80
C TRP A 125 20.30 -10.07 13.07
N VAL A 126 21.10 -11.09 13.42
CA VAL A 126 22.54 -10.89 13.66
C VAL A 126 23.22 -10.39 12.39
N GLY A 127 23.72 -9.17 12.40
CA GLY A 127 24.33 -8.52 11.24
C GLY A 127 23.34 -8.13 10.12
N ALA A 128 22.05 -8.07 10.43
CA ALA A 128 21.02 -7.71 9.47
C ALA A 128 21.13 -6.23 9.09
N THR A 129 21.03 -5.93 7.80
CA THR A 129 20.98 -4.58 7.24
C THR A 129 19.78 -4.47 6.32
N ASP A 130 19.02 -3.38 6.43
CA ASP A 130 17.83 -3.10 5.63
C ASP A 130 16.82 -4.26 5.63
N LYS A 131 16.60 -4.86 6.81
CA LYS A 131 15.60 -5.92 6.99
C LYS A 131 14.34 -5.36 7.64
N TYR A 132 13.25 -6.09 7.43
CA TYR A 132 11.90 -5.67 7.83
C TYR A 132 11.33 -6.61 8.87
N LEU A 133 10.93 -6.05 10.01
CA LEU A 133 10.18 -6.75 11.05
C LEU A 133 8.70 -6.69 10.70
N ALA A 134 8.07 -7.85 10.48
CA ALA A 134 6.62 -7.92 10.22
C ALA A 134 5.84 -7.71 11.51
N LEU A 135 4.91 -6.76 11.48
CA LEU A 135 4.13 -6.29 12.62
C LEU A 135 2.63 -6.46 12.35
N LYS A 136 1.91 -6.91 13.39
CA LYS A 136 0.45 -6.97 13.43
C LYS A 136 -0.02 -6.05 14.54
N LEU A 137 -0.79 -5.04 14.18
CA LEU A 137 -1.37 -4.04 15.06
C LEU A 137 -2.84 -4.34 15.29
N ILE A 138 -3.29 -4.30 16.54
CA ILE A 138 -4.69 -4.50 16.92
C ILE A 138 -5.21 -3.22 17.54
N VAL A 139 -6.22 -2.62 16.88
CA VAL A 139 -6.92 -1.43 17.39
C VAL A 139 -8.41 -1.75 17.52
N GLY A 140 -8.90 -1.87 18.74
CA GLY A 140 -10.25 -2.35 18.99
C GLY A 140 -10.44 -3.78 18.48
N THR A 141 -11.35 -3.97 17.53
CA THR A 141 -11.60 -5.26 16.89
C THR A 141 -10.90 -5.41 15.54
N ASN A 142 -10.20 -4.39 15.08
CA ASN A 142 -9.56 -4.35 13.77
C ASN A 142 -8.10 -4.82 13.84
N THR A 143 -7.69 -5.53 12.82
CA THR A 143 -6.31 -5.97 12.62
C THR A 143 -5.69 -5.23 11.45
N TYR A 144 -4.48 -4.72 11.65
CA TYR A 144 -3.68 -4.03 10.64
C TYR A 144 -2.32 -4.70 10.52
N TYR A 145 -1.72 -4.64 9.33
CA TYR A 145 -0.39 -5.19 9.09
C TYR A 145 0.57 -4.08 8.72
N GLY A 146 1.79 -4.19 9.21
CA GLY A 146 2.84 -3.21 8.99
C GLY A 146 4.23 -3.82 9.07
N TRP A 147 5.22 -2.96 8.95
CA TRP A 147 6.62 -3.32 9.06
C TRP A 147 7.43 -2.18 9.68
N ALA A 148 8.57 -2.53 10.30
CA ALA A 148 9.61 -1.61 10.69
C ALA A 148 10.94 -2.05 10.06
N ARG A 149 11.69 -1.12 9.44
CA ARG A 149 13.00 -1.39 8.85
C ARG A 149 14.10 -1.13 9.86
N ILE A 150 14.94 -2.14 10.07
CA ILE A 150 15.90 -2.18 11.17
C ILE A 150 17.23 -2.72 10.68
N ASP A 151 18.32 -2.14 11.19
CA ASP A 151 19.66 -2.70 11.12
C ASP A 151 20.07 -3.19 12.51
N ILE A 152 20.78 -4.33 12.60
CA ILE A 152 21.40 -4.82 13.83
C ILE A 152 22.85 -5.20 13.57
N LEU A 153 23.75 -4.74 14.41
CA LEU A 153 25.17 -5.08 14.28
C LEU A 153 25.43 -6.59 14.46
N SER A 154 26.48 -7.09 13.84
CA SER A 154 26.85 -8.52 13.90
C SER A 154 27.22 -9.03 15.30
N ASN A 155 27.49 -8.16 16.23
CA ASN A 155 27.71 -8.48 17.64
C ASN A 155 26.47 -8.22 18.51
N SER A 156 25.34 -7.88 17.91
CA SER A 156 24.07 -7.52 18.58
C SER A 156 24.18 -6.37 19.60
N ALA A 157 25.24 -5.55 19.48
CA ALA A 157 25.56 -4.49 20.45
C ALA A 157 24.78 -3.18 20.20
N SER A 158 24.00 -3.11 19.12
CA SER A 158 23.19 -1.93 18.78
C SER A 158 22.19 -2.30 17.70
N PHE A 159 21.11 -1.53 17.62
CA PHE A 159 20.19 -1.54 16.48
C PHE A 159 19.91 -0.10 16.02
N THR A 160 19.55 0.05 14.76
CA THR A 160 19.07 1.29 14.18
C THR A 160 17.70 1.06 13.59
N ILE A 161 16.71 1.86 13.98
CA ILE A 161 15.41 1.90 13.31
C ILE A 161 15.42 3.06 12.31
N LYS A 162 14.96 2.80 11.10
CA LYS A 162 15.03 3.75 9.98
C LYS A 162 13.68 4.34 9.63
N ASP A 163 12.70 3.49 9.42
CA ASP A 163 11.35 3.88 9.03
C ASP A 163 10.37 2.74 9.34
N TYR A 164 9.09 3.04 9.22
CA TYR A 164 8.04 2.06 9.39
C TYR A 164 6.78 2.43 8.59
N ALA A 165 5.94 1.46 8.34
CA ALA A 165 4.65 1.68 7.70
C ALA A 165 3.62 0.65 8.12
N TYR A 166 2.35 0.99 7.96
CA TYR A 166 1.25 0.05 8.09
C TYR A 166 0.16 0.31 7.04
N GLU A 167 -0.63 -0.71 6.76
CA GLU A 167 -1.80 -0.62 5.89
C GLU A 167 -3.02 -0.22 6.74
N SER A 168 -3.63 0.94 6.45
CA SER A 168 -4.74 1.49 7.24
C SER A 168 -6.09 0.85 6.95
N THR A 169 -6.18 -0.02 5.94
CA THR A 169 -7.36 -0.83 5.67
C THR A 169 -7.33 -2.11 6.51
N PRO A 170 -8.32 -2.35 7.39
CA PRO A 170 -8.33 -3.54 8.23
C PRO A 170 -8.22 -4.83 7.40
N ASN A 171 -7.39 -5.76 7.87
CA ASN A 171 -7.10 -7.07 7.29
C ASN A 171 -6.47 -7.05 5.88
N ALA A 172 -6.16 -5.87 5.34
CA ALA A 172 -5.44 -5.77 4.07
C ALA A 172 -3.94 -6.05 4.27
N CYS A 173 -3.32 -6.68 3.26
CA CYS A 173 -1.90 -7.01 3.27
C CYS A 173 -1.05 -5.80 2.93
N ILE A 174 0.17 -5.77 3.45
CA ILE A 174 1.24 -4.85 3.04
C ILE A 174 2.46 -5.66 2.60
N GLN A 175 3.28 -5.12 1.73
CA GLN A 175 4.59 -5.70 1.43
C GLN A 175 5.67 -5.03 2.29
N SER A 176 6.65 -5.80 2.75
CA SER A 176 7.81 -5.25 3.44
C SER A 176 8.54 -4.24 2.56
N GLY A 177 8.77 -3.04 3.10
CA GLY A 177 9.35 -1.91 2.37
C GLY A 177 8.37 -1.14 1.47
N GLN A 178 7.10 -1.51 1.45
CA GLN A 178 6.08 -0.74 0.74
C GLN A 178 5.78 0.54 1.55
N ASN A 179 6.05 1.70 0.97
CA ASN A 179 5.97 3.00 1.64
C ASN A 179 4.89 3.94 1.09
N ASN A 180 4.31 3.61 -0.05
CA ASN A 180 3.18 4.31 -0.65
C ASN A 180 2.31 3.28 -1.38
N LEU A 181 1.06 3.65 -1.72
CA LEU A 181 0.50 3.24 -2.99
C LEU A 181 1.34 3.95 -4.08
N GLU A 182 2.59 3.60 -4.23
CA GLU A 182 3.10 3.60 -5.58
C GLU A 182 2.13 2.73 -6.33
N ILE A 183 1.35 3.33 -7.23
CA ILE A 183 0.99 2.64 -8.45
C ILE A 183 2.31 2.02 -8.82
N SER A 184 2.45 0.72 -8.47
CA SER A 184 3.70 -0.02 -8.69
C SER A 184 4.15 0.46 -10.05
N GLU A 185 5.29 1.15 -10.11
CA GLU A 185 5.76 1.58 -11.40
C GLU A 185 5.73 0.32 -12.24
N TYR A 186 4.75 0.25 -13.12
CA TYR A 186 4.69 -0.71 -14.19
C TYR A 186 5.93 -0.51 -15.09
N SER A 187 6.99 0.05 -14.48
CA SER A 187 8.14 0.61 -15.17
C SER A 187 9.34 -0.33 -15.26
N LYS A 188 9.33 -1.51 -14.64
CA LYS A 188 10.43 -2.45 -14.87
C LYS A 188 10.35 -3.21 -16.21
N ASN A 189 9.18 -3.18 -16.88
CA ASN A 189 9.02 -3.66 -18.26
C ASN A 189 7.94 -2.83 -18.97
N LYS A 190 8.15 -1.51 -19.08
CA LYS A 190 7.23 -0.67 -19.86
C LYS A 190 7.07 -1.28 -21.24
N LEU A 191 5.90 -1.86 -21.50
CA LEU A 191 5.56 -2.52 -22.76
C LEU A 191 5.28 -1.51 -23.87
N TYR A 192 5.41 -0.21 -23.56
CA TYR A 192 5.19 0.90 -24.48
C TYR A 192 6.13 2.07 -24.16
N SER A 193 6.28 2.95 -25.12
CA SER A 193 6.93 4.26 -24.95
C SER A 193 6.11 5.34 -25.66
N ILE A 194 6.21 6.58 -25.19
CA ILE A 194 5.54 7.74 -25.77
C ILE A 194 6.57 8.84 -25.95
N PHE A 195 6.80 9.23 -27.20
CA PHE A 195 7.78 10.25 -27.51
C PHE A 195 7.44 11.01 -28.82
N PRO A 196 7.74 12.31 -28.87
CA PRO A 196 8.14 13.16 -27.75
C PRO A 196 7.01 13.35 -26.74
N ASN A 197 7.35 13.56 -25.47
CA ASN A 197 6.44 14.03 -24.42
C ASN A 197 7.26 14.90 -23.45
N PRO A 198 7.07 16.21 -23.36
CA PRO A 198 6.00 17.02 -24.03
C PRO A 198 6.11 17.09 -25.55
N PHE A 199 4.99 17.44 -26.22
CA PHE A 199 4.96 17.65 -27.66
C PHE A 199 4.13 18.89 -28.06
N LYS A 200 4.42 19.40 -29.26
CA LYS A 200 3.75 20.57 -29.82
C LYS A 200 2.70 20.19 -30.88
N PHE A 201 3.03 19.31 -31.79
CA PHE A 201 2.18 18.94 -32.94
C PHE A 201 1.71 17.49 -32.88
N SER A 202 2.57 16.57 -32.51
CA SER A 202 2.26 15.15 -32.47
C SER A 202 3.20 14.40 -31.55
N THR A 203 2.76 13.22 -31.08
CA THR A 203 3.57 12.25 -30.37
C THR A 203 3.29 10.85 -30.91
N THR A 204 4.16 9.91 -30.59
CA THR A 204 4.05 8.53 -31.02
C THR A 204 3.97 7.62 -29.80
N ILE A 205 3.00 6.74 -29.79
CA ILE A 205 2.89 5.64 -28.83
C ILE A 205 3.43 4.40 -29.51
N GLN A 206 4.53 3.86 -28.99
CA GLN A 206 5.16 2.64 -29.51
C GLN A 206 5.00 1.51 -28.50
N THR A 207 4.49 0.36 -28.93
CA THR A 207 4.25 -0.82 -28.10
C THR A 207 5.19 -1.96 -28.47
N LYS A 208 5.56 -2.80 -27.50
CA LYS A 208 6.40 -4.00 -27.75
C LYS A 208 5.63 -5.09 -28.49
N SER A 209 4.32 -5.23 -28.23
CA SER A 209 3.44 -6.18 -28.90
C SER A 209 2.65 -5.51 -30.02
N ASN A 210 2.31 -6.28 -31.03
CA ASN A 210 1.46 -5.84 -32.13
C ASN A 210 0.01 -5.78 -31.64
N LEU A 211 -0.56 -4.58 -31.59
CA LEU A 211 -1.94 -4.35 -31.18
C LEU A 211 -2.93 -4.82 -32.24
N LYS A 212 -4.11 -5.28 -31.81
CA LYS A 212 -5.24 -5.66 -32.66
C LYS A 212 -6.51 -5.06 -32.08
N ASN A 213 -7.21 -4.24 -32.87
CA ASN A 213 -8.47 -3.60 -32.47
C ASN A 213 -8.40 -2.86 -31.11
N ALA A 214 -7.28 -2.19 -30.82
CA ALA A 214 -7.11 -1.45 -29.60
C ALA A 214 -7.92 -0.15 -29.62
N SER A 215 -8.23 0.38 -28.43
CA SER A 215 -8.93 1.64 -28.21
C SER A 215 -8.05 2.57 -27.39
N LEU A 216 -7.91 3.82 -27.86
CA LEU A 216 -7.20 4.90 -27.20
C LEU A 216 -8.20 5.97 -26.75
N ASN A 217 -8.28 6.22 -25.45
CA ASN A 217 -9.05 7.32 -24.88
C ASN A 217 -8.11 8.39 -24.33
N ILE A 218 -8.42 9.65 -24.60
CA ILE A 218 -7.72 10.82 -24.08
C ILE A 218 -8.64 11.57 -23.15
N TYR A 219 -8.16 11.86 -21.95
CA TYR A 219 -8.89 12.56 -20.90
C TYR A 219 -8.22 13.89 -20.61
N ASN A 220 -9.03 14.92 -20.34
CA ASN A 220 -8.55 16.17 -19.77
C ASN A 220 -8.26 16.04 -18.25
N SER A 221 -7.76 17.09 -17.64
CA SER A 221 -7.48 17.15 -16.19
C SER A 221 -8.71 16.91 -15.29
N ASN A 222 -9.92 17.10 -15.81
CA ASN A 222 -11.17 16.84 -15.10
C ASN A 222 -11.67 15.39 -15.26
N GLY A 223 -10.93 14.54 -15.96
CA GLY A 223 -11.31 13.15 -16.21
C GLY A 223 -12.37 12.96 -17.31
N GLN A 224 -12.68 13.99 -18.08
CA GLN A 224 -13.62 13.90 -19.20
C GLN A 224 -12.89 13.40 -20.46
N ILE A 225 -13.51 12.48 -21.20
CA ILE A 225 -12.98 12.02 -22.49
C ILE A 225 -13.10 13.17 -23.49
N VAL A 226 -11.96 13.62 -24.01
CA VAL A 226 -11.88 14.67 -25.03
C VAL A 226 -11.61 14.11 -26.43
N ARG A 227 -11.12 12.88 -26.51
CA ARG A 227 -10.90 12.18 -27.78
C ARG A 227 -10.91 10.67 -27.55
N GLN A 228 -11.45 9.94 -28.54
CA GLN A 228 -11.44 8.49 -28.56
C GLN A 228 -11.10 8.00 -29.95
N GLU A 229 -10.19 7.05 -30.05
CA GLU A 229 -9.82 6.34 -31.27
C GLU A 229 -9.98 4.85 -31.07
N ASN A 230 -10.60 4.18 -32.02
CA ASN A 230 -10.86 2.74 -31.96
C ASN A 230 -10.24 2.02 -33.16
N ASN A 231 -10.22 0.69 -33.09
CA ASN A 231 -9.69 -0.20 -34.14
C ASN A 231 -8.21 0.06 -34.47
N LEU A 232 -7.45 0.50 -33.50
CA LEU A 232 -6.01 0.72 -33.65
C LEU A 232 -5.28 -0.61 -33.72
N SER A 233 -4.37 -0.73 -34.68
CA SER A 233 -3.59 -1.95 -34.89
C SER A 233 -2.16 -1.60 -35.26
N GLY A 234 -1.22 -2.50 -34.95
CA GLY A 234 0.20 -2.29 -35.20
C GLY A 234 1.00 -2.01 -33.93
N HIS A 235 2.30 -1.76 -34.10
CA HIS A 235 3.22 -1.44 -33.01
C HIS A 235 3.31 0.06 -32.70
N THR A 236 2.79 0.91 -33.61
CA THR A 236 3.00 2.35 -33.56
C THR A 236 1.67 3.07 -33.80
N ILE A 237 1.29 3.92 -32.87
CA ILE A 237 0.12 4.79 -32.95
C ILE A 237 0.62 6.23 -33.02
N PHE A 238 0.24 6.98 -34.06
CA PHE A 238 0.52 8.41 -34.18
C PHE A 238 -0.63 9.19 -33.58
N LEU A 239 -0.32 10.03 -32.60
CA LEU A 239 -1.26 10.91 -31.97
C LEU A 239 -0.95 12.36 -32.35
N SER A 240 -1.79 12.97 -33.19
CA SER A 240 -1.70 14.39 -33.51
C SER A 240 -2.38 15.22 -32.44
N ARG A 241 -1.93 16.47 -32.27
CA ARG A 241 -2.56 17.43 -31.37
C ARG A 241 -3.98 17.78 -31.80
N ASP A 242 -4.18 17.99 -33.10
CA ASP A 242 -5.43 18.47 -33.73
C ASP A 242 -6.05 19.67 -32.95
N ALA A 243 -7.29 19.55 -32.51
CA ALA A 243 -8.00 20.59 -31.78
C ALA A 243 -7.72 20.64 -30.26
N LEU A 244 -6.79 19.80 -29.74
CA LEU A 244 -6.47 19.81 -28.32
C LEU A 244 -5.65 21.05 -27.95
N SER A 245 -6.09 21.78 -26.92
CA SER A 245 -5.37 22.93 -26.39
C SER A 245 -4.06 22.51 -25.70
N SER A 246 -3.13 23.45 -25.51
CA SER A 246 -1.96 23.22 -24.65
C SER A 246 -2.42 22.89 -23.24
N GLY A 247 -1.82 21.89 -22.62
CA GLY A 247 -2.20 21.44 -21.29
C GLY A 247 -1.87 19.99 -21.01
N LEU A 248 -2.30 19.56 -19.82
CA LEU A 248 -2.10 18.21 -19.31
C LEU A 248 -3.29 17.33 -19.72
N TYR A 249 -2.95 16.16 -20.26
CA TYR A 249 -3.91 15.12 -20.62
C TYR A 249 -3.46 13.77 -20.10
N PHE A 250 -4.40 12.84 -19.98
CA PHE A 250 -4.12 11.44 -19.66
C PHE A 250 -4.61 10.56 -20.80
N ILE A 251 -3.81 9.59 -21.21
CA ILE A 251 -4.21 8.61 -22.21
C ILE A 251 -4.42 7.26 -21.54
N LYS A 252 -5.37 6.49 -22.08
CA LYS A 252 -5.64 5.11 -21.71
C LYS A 252 -5.77 4.29 -22.98
N LEU A 253 -4.83 3.35 -23.20
CA LEU A 253 -4.83 2.41 -24.32
C LEU A 253 -5.25 1.03 -23.81
N THR A 254 -6.25 0.45 -24.44
CA THR A 254 -6.79 -0.87 -24.09
C THR A 254 -6.92 -1.75 -25.33
N GLU A 255 -6.75 -3.05 -25.16
CA GLU A 255 -6.99 -4.08 -26.17
C GLU A 255 -7.83 -5.18 -25.53
N GLU A 256 -8.96 -5.55 -26.13
CA GLU A 256 -9.90 -6.56 -25.59
C GLU A 256 -10.21 -6.36 -24.10
N ASN A 257 -10.48 -5.11 -23.69
CA ASN A 257 -10.67 -4.68 -22.28
C ASN A 257 -9.43 -4.82 -21.37
N LYS A 258 -8.30 -5.28 -21.88
CA LYS A 258 -7.04 -5.32 -21.15
C LYS A 258 -6.33 -3.96 -21.24
N LEU A 259 -5.87 -3.45 -20.10
CA LEU A 259 -5.06 -2.23 -20.06
C LEU A 259 -3.66 -2.50 -20.62
N ILE A 260 -3.29 -1.76 -21.68
CA ILE A 260 -1.97 -1.82 -22.33
C ILE A 260 -1.10 -0.66 -21.84
N ALA A 261 -1.66 0.56 -21.81
CA ALA A 261 -0.95 1.75 -21.37
C ALA A 261 -1.89 2.72 -20.67
N ILE A 262 -1.36 3.37 -19.64
CA ILE A 262 -1.91 4.59 -19.07
C ILE A 262 -0.75 5.55 -18.83
N GLU A 263 -0.87 6.78 -19.32
CA GLU A 263 0.24 7.73 -19.25
C GLU A 263 -0.26 9.17 -19.26
N LYS A 264 0.55 10.02 -18.66
CA LYS A 264 0.39 11.47 -18.70
C LYS A 264 1.09 12.02 -19.94
N ILE A 265 0.42 12.85 -20.72
CA ILE A 265 0.98 13.59 -21.85
C ILE A 265 0.83 15.08 -21.66
N LEU A 266 1.82 15.84 -22.08
CA LEU A 266 1.83 17.29 -22.02
C LEU A 266 1.90 17.89 -23.42
N ILE A 267 0.89 18.68 -23.78
CA ILE A 267 0.84 19.45 -25.03
C ILE A 267 1.33 20.86 -24.73
N THR A 268 2.31 21.34 -25.50
CA THR A 268 2.88 22.68 -25.38
C THR A 268 2.59 23.52 -26.62
N ASP A 269 2.78 24.84 -26.51
CA ASP A 269 2.67 25.79 -27.61
C ASP A 269 3.89 25.77 -28.54
#